data_175bc6b45de5f2a191fdbaac6d3a9701
#
_entry.id   175bc6b45de5f2a191fdbaac6d3a9701
#
_cell.length_a   1.000
_cell.length_b   1.000
_cell.length_c   1.000
_cell.angle_alpha   90.00
_cell.angle_beta   90.00
_cell.angle_gamma   90.00
#
_symmetry.space_group_name_H-M   'P 1'
#
loop_
_entity.id
_entity.type
_entity.pdbx_description
1 polymer ?
#
loop_
_entity_poly.entity_id
_entity_poly.type
_entity_poly.pdbx_seq_one_letter_code
_entity_poly.pdbx_strand_id
1 'polypeptide(L)'
;MDKGDKLWRRNMNDEKTKVRNCDQQLLNGAYFGNWQIVKKWIQAGGNPNYMEERDGWLPIHYAARWGDMRMLLLLINAGADIDGKTNSNETALHKAARWNRREIAIALLKRGAKIEIKNSDGNKAADMTSEEWMRDLINNFEEFLANEQITNEKNAIPKRKA
;
A
#
# COMPACT_ATOMS: atom_id res chain seq x y z
N MET A 1 24.75 -30.80 26.93
CA MET A 1 24.64 -29.93 25.74
C MET A 1 23.55 -30.52 24.85
N ASP A 2 22.41 -29.87 24.84
CA ASP A 2 21.14 -30.39 24.37
C ASP A 2 21.09 -30.47 22.82
N LYS A 3 20.66 -31.65 22.32
CA LYS A 3 20.50 -31.88 20.88
C LYS A 3 19.42 -30.98 20.27
N GLY A 4 18.52 -30.42 21.08
CA GLY A 4 17.47 -29.47 20.68
C GLY A 4 18.04 -28.14 20.21
N ASP A 5 19.08 -27.64 20.86
CA ASP A 5 19.70 -26.33 20.60
C ASP A 5 20.43 -26.27 19.25
N LYS A 6 20.87 -27.41 18.73
CA LYS A 6 21.48 -27.50 17.38
C LYS A 6 20.47 -27.61 16.25
N LEU A 7 19.29 -28.17 16.54
CA LEU A 7 18.26 -28.35 15.50
C LEU A 7 17.56 -27.03 15.14
N TRP A 8 17.24 -26.19 16.14
CA TRP A 8 16.61 -24.90 15.86
C TRP A 8 17.59 -23.91 15.21
N ARG A 9 18.90 -23.95 15.58
CA ARG A 9 19.95 -23.15 14.91
C ARG A 9 20.18 -23.60 13.46
N ARG A 10 20.02 -24.87 13.14
CA ARG A 10 20.10 -25.42 11.77
C ARG A 10 18.93 -24.94 10.92
N ASN A 11 17.72 -24.90 11.48
CA ASN A 11 16.51 -24.43 10.80
C ASN A 11 16.50 -22.91 10.58
N MET A 12 17.21 -22.14 11.43
CA MET A 12 17.36 -20.68 11.26
C MET A 12 18.36 -20.30 10.16
N ASN A 13 19.19 -21.22 9.71
CA ASN A 13 20.16 -21.01 8.63
C ASN A 13 19.67 -21.47 7.25
N ASP A 14 18.49 -22.07 7.16
CA ASP A 14 17.87 -22.35 5.87
C ASP A 14 17.38 -21.05 5.24
N GLU A 15 17.80 -20.78 4.00
CA GLU A 15 17.40 -19.56 3.27
C GLU A 15 15.87 -19.37 3.25
N LYS A 16 15.10 -20.45 3.13
CA LYS A 16 13.63 -20.41 3.17
C LYS A 16 13.09 -19.92 4.52
N THR A 17 13.71 -20.32 5.63
CA THR A 17 13.32 -19.88 6.98
C THR A 17 13.70 -18.41 7.21
N LYS A 18 14.87 -18.00 6.68
CA LYS A 18 15.32 -16.60 6.72
C LYS A 18 14.40 -15.68 5.91
N VAL A 19 14.02 -16.09 4.71
CA VAL A 19 13.10 -15.34 3.84
C VAL A 19 11.72 -15.21 4.50
N ARG A 20 11.12 -16.29 4.99
CA ARG A 20 9.85 -16.26 5.73
C ARG A 20 9.89 -15.32 6.94
N ASN A 21 11.02 -15.27 7.65
CA ASN A 21 11.18 -14.36 8.76
C ASN A 21 11.21 -12.89 8.29
N CYS A 22 11.88 -12.59 7.17
CA CYS A 22 11.89 -11.24 6.59
C CYS A 22 10.48 -10.80 6.18
N ASP A 23 9.72 -11.66 5.51
CA ASP A 23 8.37 -11.39 5.05
C ASP A 23 7.41 -11.12 6.21
N GLN A 24 7.46 -11.98 7.24
CA GLN A 24 6.64 -11.81 8.44
C GLN A 24 7.00 -10.54 9.21
N GLN A 25 8.28 -10.21 9.32
CA GLN A 25 8.73 -8.99 10.01
C GLN A 25 8.37 -7.73 9.22
N LEU A 26 8.42 -7.79 7.88
CA LEU A 26 7.95 -6.71 7.01
C LEU A 26 6.46 -6.47 7.24
N LEU A 27 5.65 -7.54 7.19
CA LEU A 27 4.22 -7.48 7.41
C LEU A 27 3.90 -6.93 8.82
N ASN A 28 4.60 -7.38 9.86
CA ASN A 28 4.44 -6.87 11.22
C ASN A 28 4.77 -5.37 11.29
N GLY A 29 5.84 -4.92 10.62
CA GLY A 29 6.18 -3.51 10.52
C GLY A 29 5.04 -2.69 9.90
N ALA A 30 4.43 -3.20 8.83
CA ALA A 30 3.29 -2.56 8.18
C ALA A 30 2.05 -2.55 9.08
N TYR A 31 1.73 -3.66 9.74
CA TYR A 31 0.63 -3.78 10.69
C TYR A 31 0.68 -2.73 11.81
N PHE A 32 1.87 -2.51 12.39
CA PHE A 32 2.08 -1.51 13.45
C PHE A 32 2.32 -0.08 12.93
N GLY A 33 2.26 0.17 11.64
CA GLY A 33 2.49 1.49 11.06
C GLY A 33 3.95 1.97 11.16
N ASN A 34 4.90 1.06 11.25
CA ASN A 34 6.33 1.41 11.40
C ASN A 34 7.06 1.28 10.06
N TRP A 35 7.13 2.37 9.30
CA TRP A 35 7.77 2.40 7.99
C TRP A 35 9.29 2.13 8.06
N GLN A 36 9.97 2.43 9.18
CA GLN A 36 11.40 2.14 9.35
C GLN A 36 11.65 0.62 9.39
N ILE A 37 10.78 -0.13 10.08
CA ILE A 37 10.83 -1.60 10.11
C ILE A 37 10.55 -2.14 8.71
N VAL A 38 9.52 -1.63 8.03
CA VAL A 38 9.21 -2.01 6.63
C VAL A 38 10.42 -1.78 5.72
N LYS A 39 11.04 -0.58 5.79
CA LYS A 39 12.26 -0.26 5.04
C LYS A 39 13.37 -1.26 5.28
N LYS A 40 13.67 -1.54 6.56
CA LYS A 40 14.70 -2.50 6.95
C LYS A 40 14.49 -3.87 6.31
N TRP A 41 13.26 -4.39 6.37
CA TRP A 41 12.98 -5.73 5.89
C TRP A 41 12.84 -5.83 4.37
N ILE A 42 12.38 -4.76 3.68
CA ILE A 42 12.49 -4.66 2.21
C ILE A 42 13.97 -4.76 1.79
N GLN A 43 14.87 -4.01 2.45
CA GLN A 43 16.31 -4.05 2.16
C GLN A 43 16.94 -5.42 2.46
N ALA A 44 16.36 -6.19 3.37
CA ALA A 44 16.77 -7.56 3.69
C ALA A 44 16.19 -8.61 2.71
N GLY A 45 15.44 -8.20 1.68
CA GLY A 45 14.83 -9.08 0.68
C GLY A 45 13.43 -9.59 1.04
N GLY A 46 12.76 -8.95 1.99
CA GLY A 46 11.36 -9.27 2.33
C GLY A 46 10.41 -8.99 1.17
N ASN A 47 9.44 -9.88 0.99
CA ASN A 47 8.44 -9.81 -0.07
C ASN A 47 7.36 -8.75 0.27
N PRO A 48 7.22 -7.64 -0.50
CA PRO A 48 6.21 -6.62 -0.27
C PRO A 48 4.77 -7.12 -0.53
N ASN A 49 4.63 -8.29 -1.15
CA ASN A 49 3.35 -8.96 -1.44
C ASN A 49 3.09 -10.16 -0.52
N TYR A 50 3.84 -10.28 0.59
CA TYR A 50 3.57 -11.31 1.56
C TYR A 50 2.21 -11.08 2.22
N MET A 51 1.33 -12.09 2.12
CA MET A 51 -0.06 -12.02 2.56
C MET A 51 -0.19 -12.52 4.00
N GLU A 52 -0.94 -11.77 4.81
CA GLU A 52 -1.38 -12.23 6.13
C GLU A 52 -2.31 -13.45 6.00
N GLU A 53 -2.10 -14.46 6.85
CA GLU A 53 -2.82 -15.74 6.76
C GLU A 53 -4.32 -15.63 7.10
N ARG A 54 -4.68 -14.71 8.00
CA ARG A 54 -6.04 -14.60 8.53
C ARG A 54 -7.01 -13.91 7.57
N ASP A 55 -6.74 -12.66 7.26
CA ASP A 55 -7.65 -11.77 6.51
C ASP A 55 -7.12 -11.47 5.10
N GLY A 56 -5.94 -12.01 4.76
CA GLY A 56 -5.32 -11.83 3.44
C GLY A 56 -4.77 -10.42 3.22
N TRP A 57 -4.46 -9.67 4.28
CA TRP A 57 -3.91 -8.34 4.11
C TRP A 57 -2.46 -8.39 3.63
N LEU A 58 -2.16 -7.54 2.66
CA LEU A 58 -0.81 -7.25 2.18
C LEU A 58 -0.28 -6.00 2.91
N PRO A 59 1.05 -5.79 2.98
CA PRO A 59 1.64 -4.59 3.57
C PRO A 59 1.07 -3.28 3.03
N ILE A 60 0.72 -3.22 1.73
CA ILE A 60 0.14 -2.03 1.09
C ILE A 60 -1.24 -1.65 1.65
N HIS A 61 -2.03 -2.63 2.12
CA HIS A 61 -3.32 -2.36 2.76
C HIS A 61 -3.16 -1.63 4.08
N TYR A 62 -2.13 -1.98 4.85
CA TYR A 62 -1.81 -1.29 6.10
C TYR A 62 -1.30 0.13 5.84
N ALA A 63 -0.44 0.33 4.83
CA ALA A 63 -0.01 1.66 4.43
C ALA A 63 -1.20 2.56 4.08
N ALA A 64 -2.17 2.01 3.34
CA ALA A 64 -3.40 2.73 2.99
C ALA A 64 -4.28 3.02 4.21
N ARG A 65 -4.45 2.06 5.13
CA ARG A 65 -5.20 2.24 6.37
C ARG A 65 -4.61 3.34 7.25
N TRP A 66 -3.28 3.31 7.46
CA TRP A 66 -2.60 4.28 8.30
C TRP A 66 -2.50 5.67 7.65
N GLY A 67 -2.60 5.76 6.33
CA GLY A 67 -2.35 7.00 5.59
C GLY A 67 -0.85 7.32 5.52
N ASP A 68 0.00 6.31 5.67
CA ASP A 68 1.45 6.50 5.67
C ASP A 68 2.00 6.51 4.23
N MET A 69 2.20 7.71 3.69
CA MET A 69 2.73 7.94 2.36
C MET A 69 4.15 7.39 2.19
N ARG A 70 4.98 7.46 3.24
CA ARG A 70 6.36 6.95 3.19
C ARG A 70 6.37 5.44 3.03
N MET A 71 5.54 4.75 3.83
CA MET A 71 5.38 3.30 3.74
C MET A 71 4.80 2.89 2.39
N LEU A 72 3.77 3.59 1.90
CA LEU A 72 3.16 3.33 0.60
C LEU A 72 4.20 3.39 -0.52
N LEU A 73 4.99 4.48 -0.58
CA LEU A 73 6.01 4.66 -1.61
C LEU A 73 7.13 3.61 -1.53
N LEU A 74 7.57 3.26 -0.32
CA LEU A 74 8.55 2.20 -0.12
C LEU A 74 8.07 0.86 -0.68
N LEU A 75 6.83 0.49 -0.37
CA LEU A 75 6.23 -0.77 -0.81
C LEU A 75 6.05 -0.81 -2.33
N ILE A 76 5.51 0.27 -2.93
CA ILE A 76 5.33 0.35 -4.39
C ILE A 76 6.68 0.26 -5.11
N ASN A 77 7.71 0.99 -4.63
CA ASN A 77 9.05 0.94 -5.22
C ASN A 77 9.72 -0.44 -5.06
N ALA A 78 9.30 -1.22 -4.08
CA ALA A 78 9.75 -2.60 -3.88
C ALA A 78 8.93 -3.62 -4.68
N GLY A 79 7.96 -3.20 -5.50
CA GLY A 79 7.14 -4.07 -6.33
C GLY A 79 5.86 -4.58 -5.67
N ALA A 80 5.30 -3.83 -4.70
CA ALA A 80 3.98 -4.14 -4.17
C ALA A 80 2.91 -4.05 -5.26
N ASP A 81 2.01 -5.04 -5.29
CA ASP A 81 0.86 -5.03 -6.18
C ASP A 81 -0.17 -3.97 -5.72
N ILE A 82 -0.35 -2.95 -6.56
CA ILE A 82 -1.26 -1.83 -6.28
C ILE A 82 -2.72 -2.30 -6.19
N ASP A 83 -3.08 -3.29 -6.98
CA ASP A 83 -4.42 -3.89 -7.03
C ASP A 83 -4.51 -5.20 -6.23
N GLY A 84 -3.49 -5.51 -5.43
CA GLY A 84 -3.48 -6.67 -4.54
C GLY A 84 -4.73 -6.69 -3.64
N LYS A 85 -5.31 -7.89 -3.45
CA LYS A 85 -6.61 -8.08 -2.80
C LYS A 85 -6.46 -8.81 -1.47
N THR A 86 -7.27 -8.41 -0.50
CA THR A 86 -7.53 -9.18 0.72
C THR A 86 -8.44 -10.38 0.43
N ASN A 87 -8.67 -11.26 1.42
CA ASN A 87 -9.65 -12.34 1.32
C ASN A 87 -11.09 -11.86 1.03
N SER A 88 -11.39 -10.60 1.38
CA SER A 88 -12.66 -9.94 1.04
C SER A 88 -12.61 -9.17 -0.29
N ASN A 89 -11.62 -9.42 -1.16
CA ASN A 89 -11.40 -8.73 -2.43
C ASN A 89 -11.21 -7.20 -2.29
N GLU A 90 -10.87 -6.67 -1.13
CA GLU A 90 -10.59 -5.26 -0.95
C GLU A 90 -9.14 -4.93 -1.35
N THR A 91 -8.95 -3.86 -2.12
CA THR A 91 -7.65 -3.32 -2.51
C THR A 91 -7.19 -2.22 -1.56
N ALA A 92 -5.95 -1.75 -1.72
CA ALA A 92 -5.44 -0.59 -0.98
C ALA A 92 -6.32 0.66 -1.21
N LEU A 93 -6.91 0.84 -2.41
CA LEU A 93 -7.82 1.95 -2.70
C LEU A 93 -9.12 1.86 -1.89
N HIS A 94 -9.69 0.66 -1.70
CA HIS A 94 -10.83 0.44 -0.81
C HIS A 94 -10.51 0.85 0.63
N LYS A 95 -9.29 0.49 1.09
CA LYS A 95 -8.82 0.88 2.43
C LYS A 95 -8.66 2.39 2.55
N ALA A 96 -8.03 3.03 1.57
CA ALA A 96 -7.86 4.49 1.54
C ALA A 96 -9.20 5.23 1.57
N ALA A 97 -10.19 4.77 0.80
CA ALA A 97 -11.54 5.35 0.78
C ALA A 97 -12.24 5.19 2.14
N ARG A 98 -12.24 3.98 2.72
CA ARG A 98 -12.89 3.69 4.00
C ARG A 98 -12.36 4.54 5.15
N TRP A 99 -11.05 4.81 5.18
CA TRP A 99 -10.40 5.63 6.21
C TRP A 99 -10.14 7.07 5.76
N ASN A 100 -10.75 7.52 4.66
CA ASN A 100 -10.64 8.89 4.13
C ASN A 100 -9.19 9.39 3.99
N ARG A 101 -8.30 8.51 3.48
CA ARG A 101 -6.88 8.81 3.25
C ARG A 101 -6.68 9.42 1.87
N ARG A 102 -7.00 10.71 1.73
CA ARG A 102 -7.02 11.45 0.46
C ARG A 102 -5.71 11.33 -0.32
N GLU A 103 -4.59 11.64 0.33
CA GLU A 103 -3.27 11.65 -0.29
C GLU A 103 -2.88 10.25 -0.79
N ILE A 104 -3.24 9.23 -0.02
CA ILE A 104 -3.03 7.82 -0.40
C ILE A 104 -3.89 7.45 -1.60
N ALA A 105 -5.18 7.81 -1.60
CA ALA A 105 -6.07 7.55 -2.73
C ALA A 105 -5.53 8.20 -4.02
N ILE A 106 -5.13 9.48 -3.96
CA ILE A 106 -4.51 10.18 -5.09
C ILE A 106 -3.23 9.47 -5.54
N ALA A 107 -2.37 9.07 -4.60
CA ALA A 107 -1.11 8.40 -4.92
C ALA A 107 -1.32 7.03 -5.59
N LEU A 108 -2.31 6.26 -5.16
CA LEU A 108 -2.69 4.99 -5.76
C LEU A 108 -3.27 5.19 -7.16
N LEU A 109 -4.20 6.13 -7.32
CA LEU A 109 -4.84 6.46 -8.61
C LEU A 109 -3.83 6.98 -9.63
N LYS A 110 -2.91 7.89 -9.24
CA LYS A 110 -1.79 8.36 -10.10
C LYS A 110 -0.87 7.21 -10.57
N ARG A 111 -0.91 6.06 -9.90
CA ARG A 111 -0.15 4.85 -10.27
C ARG A 111 -0.98 3.78 -10.95
N GLY A 112 -2.21 4.11 -11.35
CA GLY A 112 -3.07 3.24 -12.14
C GLY A 112 -3.87 2.23 -11.31
N ALA A 113 -4.12 2.49 -10.01
CA ALA A 113 -5.05 1.67 -9.23
C ALA A 113 -6.42 1.61 -9.89
N LYS A 114 -6.96 0.40 -10.05
CA LYS A 114 -8.24 0.17 -10.74
C LYS A 114 -9.42 0.54 -9.85
N ILE A 115 -10.22 1.51 -10.29
CA ILE A 115 -11.42 1.98 -9.58
C ILE A 115 -12.61 1.01 -9.69
N GLU A 116 -12.61 0.14 -10.71
CA GLU A 116 -13.73 -0.76 -11.02
C GLU A 116 -13.72 -2.07 -10.21
N ILE A 117 -12.66 -2.34 -9.46
CA ILE A 117 -12.59 -3.56 -8.64
C ILE A 117 -13.66 -3.49 -7.56
N LYS A 118 -14.43 -4.58 -7.45
CA LYS A 118 -15.45 -4.78 -6.43
C LYS A 118 -14.95 -5.72 -5.34
N ASN A 119 -15.26 -5.40 -4.10
CA ASN A 119 -15.06 -6.30 -2.97
C ASN A 119 -16.09 -7.44 -2.96
N SER A 120 -16.03 -8.31 -1.97
CA SER A 120 -16.95 -9.46 -1.83
C SER A 120 -18.42 -9.05 -1.62
N ASP A 121 -18.67 -7.83 -1.15
CA ASP A 121 -20.03 -7.26 -0.98
C ASP A 121 -20.53 -6.57 -2.25
N GLY A 122 -19.74 -6.57 -3.32
CA GLY A 122 -20.06 -5.91 -4.59
C GLY A 122 -19.75 -4.43 -4.63
N ASN A 123 -19.13 -3.86 -3.58
CA ASN A 123 -18.81 -2.44 -3.47
C ASN A 123 -17.48 -2.10 -4.17
N LYS A 124 -17.43 -0.99 -4.90
CA LYS A 124 -16.20 -0.36 -5.37
C LYS A 124 -15.55 0.46 -4.26
N ALA A 125 -14.31 0.90 -4.46
CA ALA A 125 -13.63 1.76 -3.49
C ALA A 125 -14.41 3.05 -3.20
N ALA A 126 -15.06 3.67 -4.19
CA ALA A 126 -15.88 4.86 -4.02
C ALA A 126 -17.10 4.64 -3.12
N ASP A 127 -17.61 3.41 -3.03
CA ASP A 127 -18.75 3.05 -2.18
C ASP A 127 -18.35 2.86 -0.71
N MET A 128 -17.04 2.78 -0.42
CA MET A 128 -16.52 2.54 0.93
C MET A 128 -16.44 3.79 1.80
N THR A 129 -16.74 4.96 1.26
CA THR A 129 -16.67 6.24 1.96
C THR A 129 -18.03 6.90 2.07
N SER A 130 -18.30 7.55 3.22
CA SER A 130 -19.43 8.47 3.39
C SER A 130 -19.15 9.87 2.84
N GLU A 131 -17.87 10.20 2.61
CA GLU A 131 -17.43 11.52 2.18
C GLU A 131 -17.65 11.71 0.68
N GLU A 132 -18.49 12.66 0.30
CA GLU A 132 -18.82 12.97 -1.10
C GLU A 132 -17.57 13.33 -1.91
N TRP A 133 -16.71 14.19 -1.35
CA TRP A 133 -15.48 14.61 -2.03
C TRP A 133 -14.52 13.44 -2.35
N MET A 134 -14.48 12.40 -1.48
CA MET A 134 -13.64 11.21 -1.73
C MET A 134 -14.25 10.34 -2.84
N ARG A 135 -15.56 10.20 -2.83
CA ARG A 135 -16.30 9.48 -3.87
C ARG A 135 -16.11 10.14 -5.23
N ASP A 136 -16.24 11.48 -5.28
CA ASP A 136 -16.04 12.27 -6.50
C ASP A 136 -14.58 12.19 -6.97
N LEU A 137 -13.62 12.29 -6.07
CA LEU A 137 -12.20 12.12 -6.39
C LEU A 137 -11.93 10.78 -7.08
N ILE A 138 -12.47 9.68 -6.55
CA ILE A 138 -12.23 8.35 -7.10
C ILE A 138 -12.92 8.17 -8.45
N ASN A 139 -14.19 8.58 -8.56
CA ASN A 139 -14.99 8.38 -9.77
C ASN A 139 -14.56 9.28 -10.93
N ASN A 140 -14.10 10.49 -10.64
CA ASN A 140 -13.80 11.54 -11.65
C ASN A 140 -12.29 11.88 -11.64
N PHE A 141 -11.43 10.91 -11.36
CA PHE A 141 -10.00 11.16 -11.16
C PHE A 141 -9.30 11.76 -12.39
N GLU A 142 -9.69 11.38 -13.60
CA GLU A 142 -9.14 11.95 -14.84
C GLU A 142 -9.47 13.45 -14.97
N GLU A 143 -10.68 13.85 -14.61
CA GLU A 143 -11.09 15.27 -14.60
C GLU A 143 -10.33 16.03 -13.49
N PHE A 144 -10.13 15.40 -12.33
CA PHE A 144 -9.31 15.95 -11.25
C PHE A 144 -7.87 16.24 -11.71
N LEU A 145 -7.25 15.31 -12.44
CA LEU A 145 -5.89 15.48 -13.00
C LEU A 145 -5.83 16.62 -14.02
N ALA A 146 -6.82 16.73 -14.92
CA ALA A 146 -6.90 17.80 -15.91
C ALA A 146 -6.97 19.18 -15.23
N ASN A 147 -7.79 19.32 -14.19
CA ASN A 147 -7.92 20.56 -13.43
C ASN A 147 -6.64 20.92 -12.64
N GLU A 148 -5.92 19.90 -12.08
CA GLU A 148 -4.63 20.11 -11.40
C GLU A 148 -3.56 20.64 -12.37
N GLN A 149 -3.50 20.13 -13.59
CA GLN A 149 -2.59 20.58 -14.65
C GLN A 149 -2.86 22.03 -15.06
N ILE A 150 -4.12 22.40 -15.32
CA ILE A 150 -4.52 23.76 -15.66
C ILE A 150 -4.15 24.75 -14.56
N THR A 151 -4.32 24.37 -13.30
CA THR A 151 -3.98 25.19 -12.14
C THR A 151 -2.47 25.40 -12.03
N ASN A 152 -1.68 24.35 -12.27
CA ASN A 152 -0.22 24.42 -12.24
C ASN A 152 0.33 25.28 -13.38
N GLU A 153 -0.26 25.22 -14.57
CA GLU A 153 0.10 26.05 -15.71
C GLU A 153 -0.21 27.53 -15.46
N LYS A 154 -1.36 27.85 -14.89
CA LYS A 154 -1.74 29.23 -14.52
C LYS A 154 -0.85 29.82 -13.42
N ASN A 155 -0.34 28.99 -12.51
CA ASN A 155 0.56 29.39 -11.43
C ASN A 155 2.04 29.37 -11.82
N ALA A 156 2.39 28.89 -13.01
CA ALA A 156 3.75 28.96 -13.53
C ALA A 156 4.07 30.44 -13.85
N ILE A 157 4.88 31.06 -12.99
CA ILE A 157 5.34 32.44 -13.19
C ILE A 157 6.09 32.50 -14.53
N PRO A 158 5.70 33.38 -15.45
CA PRO A 158 6.41 33.53 -16.71
C PRO A 158 7.86 33.93 -16.40
N LYS A 159 8.82 33.12 -16.86
CA LYS A 159 10.24 33.47 -16.77
C LYS A 159 10.43 34.83 -17.45
N ARG A 160 10.71 35.89 -16.69
CA ARG A 160 11.08 37.18 -17.25
C ARG A 160 12.28 36.93 -18.19
N LYS A 161 12.07 37.19 -19.47
CA LYS A 161 13.17 37.30 -20.42
C LYS A 161 14.00 38.49 -19.96
N ALA A 162 15.24 38.24 -19.58
CA ALA A 162 16.26 39.26 -19.40
C ALA A 162 16.72 39.77 -20.74
#